data_84f9d35a982f271d616af46d57d7d53c
#
_entry.id   84f9d35a982f271d616af46d57d7d53c
#
_cell.length_a   1.000
_cell.length_b   1.000
_cell.length_c   1.000
_cell.angle_alpha   90.00
_cell.angle_beta   90.00
_cell.angle_gamma   90.00
#
_symmetry.space_group_name_H-M   'P 1'
#
loop_
_entity.id
_entity.type
_entity.pdbx_description
1 polymer ?
#
loop_
_entity_poly.entity_id
_entity_poly.type
_entity_poly.pdbx_seq_one_letter_code
_entity_poly.pdbx_strand_id
1 'polypeptide(L)'
;MIARLQLTRCRFREWIVTEDAVADAFRPALPEEGGEKITDKPVSLDITDKSGKTKKEKPQRSLEDMVLMATSGTYNPGPAVNYARSYWNNYNTAYRTYGNDCTNFTSQALNWGGWQHKGGWYSDANYWWYSPSAVAGWGGRAESRSWINVHYFYFFARYSGRAYNASYISDFTLGDTLQVDFGTPDGTLDHNTIVTKNNGNGNIFLTYHSVNTLDISIWDFVARTPGANYYGTLFNYFY
;
A
#
# COMPACT_ATOMS: atom_id res chain seq x y z
N MET A 1 -34.42 -14.59 2.55
CA MET A 1 -32.98 -14.92 2.80
C MET A 1 -32.26 -13.60 2.93
N ILE A 2 -31.94 -13.17 4.15
CA ILE A 2 -31.35 -11.85 4.42
C ILE A 2 -29.85 -12.01 4.30
N ALA A 3 -29.25 -11.42 3.25
CA ALA A 3 -27.80 -11.38 3.08
C ALA A 3 -27.21 -10.54 4.24
N ARG A 4 -26.31 -11.12 5.03
CA ARG A 4 -25.50 -10.38 6.00
C ARG A 4 -24.48 -9.56 5.23
N LEU A 5 -24.67 -8.25 5.25
CA LEU A 5 -23.66 -7.28 4.79
C LEU A 5 -22.41 -7.38 5.67
N GLN A 6 -21.31 -7.81 5.09
CA GLN A 6 -20.00 -7.70 5.73
C GLN A 6 -19.51 -6.26 5.58
N LEU A 7 -19.48 -5.53 6.69
CA LEU A 7 -18.98 -4.18 6.77
C LEU A 7 -17.45 -4.24 6.84
N THR A 8 -16.76 -3.86 5.78
CA THR A 8 -15.30 -3.80 5.75
C THR A 8 -14.83 -2.45 6.29
N ARG A 9 -13.95 -2.47 7.29
CA ARG A 9 -13.49 -1.30 8.01
C ARG A 9 -12.51 -0.46 7.19
N CYS A 10 -12.98 0.60 6.56
CA CYS A 10 -12.23 1.86 6.44
C CYS A 10 -13.02 2.90 7.24
N ARG A 11 -12.66 3.11 8.51
CA ARG A 11 -13.40 4.01 9.39
C ARG A 11 -12.90 5.44 9.27
N PHE A 12 -13.48 6.21 8.36
CA PHE A 12 -13.86 7.58 8.68
C PHE A 12 -15.36 7.61 8.88
N ARG A 13 -15.82 7.88 10.04
CA ARG A 13 -17.18 8.11 10.61
C ARG A 13 -18.44 7.81 9.78
N GLU A 14 -18.38 7.38 8.54
CA GLU A 14 -19.50 6.97 7.71
C GLU A 14 -19.20 5.66 6.98
N TRP A 15 -20.12 4.72 7.11
CA TRP A 15 -20.08 3.45 6.42
C TRP A 15 -20.57 3.65 4.99
N ILE A 16 -19.68 3.59 4.00
CA ILE A 16 -20.09 3.59 2.61
C ILE A 16 -20.25 2.13 2.20
N VAL A 17 -21.50 1.71 1.99
CA VAL A 17 -21.81 0.46 1.33
C VAL A 17 -21.82 0.75 -0.17
N THR A 18 -20.81 0.29 -0.90
CA THR A 18 -20.75 0.43 -2.35
C THR A 18 -21.29 -0.82 -3.03
N GLU A 19 -21.79 -0.68 -4.25
CA GLU A 19 -22.27 -1.81 -5.07
C GLU A 19 -21.17 -2.86 -5.28
N ASP A 20 -19.90 -2.45 -5.27
CA ASP A 20 -18.74 -3.35 -5.42
C ASP A 20 -18.50 -4.24 -4.20
N ALA A 21 -18.83 -3.76 -2.98
CA ALA A 21 -18.78 -4.60 -1.78
C ALA A 21 -19.83 -5.74 -1.86
N VAL A 22 -20.94 -5.49 -2.54
CA VAL A 22 -21.96 -6.51 -2.82
C VAL A 22 -21.46 -7.48 -3.89
N ALA A 23 -20.81 -6.99 -4.94
CA ALA A 23 -20.25 -7.82 -6.00
C ALA A 23 -19.14 -8.76 -5.49
N ASP A 24 -18.28 -8.29 -4.58
CA ASP A 24 -17.24 -9.12 -3.95
C ASP A 24 -17.84 -10.17 -2.98
N ALA A 25 -18.96 -9.88 -2.33
CA ALA A 25 -19.65 -10.84 -1.47
C ALA A 25 -20.28 -12.02 -2.24
N PHE A 26 -20.55 -11.83 -3.54
CA PHE A 26 -21.12 -12.88 -4.42
C PHE A 26 -20.07 -13.60 -5.27
N ARG A 27 -18.80 -13.23 -5.22
CA ARG A 27 -17.74 -14.03 -5.84
C ARG A 27 -17.60 -15.34 -5.07
N PRO A 28 -17.64 -16.50 -5.76
CA PRO A 28 -17.32 -17.76 -5.10
C PRO A 28 -15.93 -17.62 -4.48
N ALA A 29 -15.83 -17.95 -3.20
CA ALA A 29 -14.53 -18.05 -2.53
C ALA A 29 -13.70 -19.07 -3.31
N LEU A 30 -12.68 -18.60 -4.03
CA LEU A 30 -11.71 -19.54 -4.58
C LEU A 30 -11.01 -20.23 -3.41
N PRO A 31 -10.67 -21.51 -3.51
CA PRO A 31 -10.03 -22.24 -2.45
C PRO A 31 -8.81 -21.44 -1.95
N GLU A 32 -8.68 -21.28 -0.65
CA GLU A 32 -7.47 -20.72 -0.02
C GLU A 32 -6.35 -21.78 -0.03
N GLU A 33 -6.02 -22.29 -1.21
CA GLU A 33 -4.99 -23.31 -1.33
C GLU A 33 -3.64 -22.67 -1.65
N GLY A 34 -2.68 -22.89 -0.75
CA GLY A 34 -1.26 -22.81 -1.04
C GLY A 34 -0.53 -21.49 -0.82
N GLY A 35 -1.15 -20.46 -0.26
CA GLY A 35 -0.43 -19.25 0.15
C GLY A 35 0.18 -19.41 1.54
N GLU A 36 1.46 -19.06 1.69
CA GLU A 36 2.11 -19.01 3.01
C GLU A 36 1.39 -17.98 3.89
N LYS A 37 0.99 -18.40 5.10
CA LYS A 37 0.34 -17.49 6.04
C LYS A 37 1.38 -16.48 6.54
N ILE A 38 1.04 -15.20 6.49
CA ILE A 38 1.85 -14.15 7.10
C ILE A 38 1.78 -14.35 8.62
N THR A 39 2.90 -14.70 9.22
CA THR A 39 3.06 -14.88 10.67
C THR A 39 3.80 -13.71 11.32
N ASP A 40 4.50 -12.92 10.51
CA ASP A 40 5.25 -11.77 10.96
C ASP A 40 4.32 -10.63 11.38
N LYS A 41 4.83 -9.81 12.31
CA LYS A 41 4.15 -8.59 12.73
C LYS A 41 4.76 -7.37 12.01
N PRO A 42 3.94 -6.40 11.60
CA PRO A 42 4.46 -5.18 11.02
C PRO A 42 5.20 -4.36 12.08
N VAL A 43 6.21 -3.60 11.64
CA VAL A 43 7.03 -2.72 12.49
C VAL A 43 6.46 -1.32 12.43
N SER A 44 5.92 -0.84 13.57
CA SER A 44 5.30 0.48 13.65
C SER A 44 6.31 1.63 13.55
N LEU A 45 5.83 2.73 13.00
CA LEU A 45 6.55 3.99 12.84
C LEU A 45 6.37 4.87 14.09
N ASP A 46 7.42 5.52 14.55
CA ASP A 46 7.33 6.56 15.55
C ASP A 46 6.89 7.89 14.91
N ILE A 47 5.66 8.31 15.18
CA ILE A 47 5.09 9.57 14.68
C ILE A 47 5.12 10.70 15.71
N THR A 48 5.60 10.45 16.93
CA THR A 48 5.57 11.45 18.00
C THR A 48 6.64 12.51 17.82
N ASP A 49 7.69 12.23 17.04
CA ASP A 49 8.80 13.14 16.83
C ASP A 49 8.55 14.14 15.70
N LYS A 50 7.92 15.26 16.07
CA LYS A 50 7.78 16.43 15.18
C LYS A 50 9.10 17.21 14.99
N SER A 51 10.18 16.85 15.70
CA SER A 51 11.38 17.67 15.78
C SER A 51 12.39 17.44 14.65
N GLY A 52 12.10 16.48 13.75
CA GLY A 52 13.01 16.17 12.64
C GLY A 52 14.37 15.65 13.13
N LYS A 53 14.42 14.95 14.28
CA LYS A 53 15.66 14.39 14.81
C LYS A 53 16.39 13.58 13.76
N THR A 54 17.63 13.89 13.68
CA THR A 54 18.66 13.41 12.77
C THR A 54 18.48 11.97 12.31
N LYS A 55 18.49 11.81 10.99
CA LYS A 55 18.59 10.52 10.29
C LYS A 55 19.58 9.63 11.02
N LYS A 56 19.13 8.50 11.56
CA LYS A 56 20.03 7.38 11.83
C LYS A 56 20.77 7.10 10.52
N GLU A 57 22.06 6.85 10.60
CA GLU A 57 22.83 6.42 9.43
C GLU A 57 22.05 5.33 8.72
N LYS A 58 21.88 5.52 7.40
CA LYS A 58 21.19 4.55 6.56
C LYS A 58 21.89 3.20 6.74
N PRO A 59 21.16 2.09 6.95
CA PRO A 59 21.80 0.78 7.05
C PRO A 59 22.67 0.55 5.82
N GLN A 60 23.94 0.24 6.04
CA GLN A 60 24.89 -0.04 4.97
C GLN A 60 24.44 -1.35 4.29
N ARG A 61 24.15 -1.26 3.00
CA ARG A 61 23.64 -2.40 2.21
C ARG A 61 24.74 -3.40 1.91
N SER A 62 24.35 -4.67 1.84
CA SER A 62 25.19 -5.69 1.25
C SER A 62 25.29 -5.50 -0.29
N LEU A 63 26.36 -5.97 -0.90
CA LEU A 63 26.48 -6.00 -2.36
C LEU A 63 25.35 -6.81 -3.01
N GLU A 64 24.84 -7.83 -2.32
CA GLU A 64 23.72 -8.66 -2.78
C GLU A 64 22.42 -7.86 -2.86
N ASP A 65 22.11 -7.00 -1.88
CA ASP A 65 20.96 -6.11 -1.91
C ASP A 65 21.05 -5.11 -3.07
N MET A 66 22.25 -4.61 -3.36
CA MET A 66 22.47 -3.67 -4.46
C MET A 66 22.30 -4.36 -5.83
N VAL A 67 22.74 -5.59 -5.97
CA VAL A 67 22.57 -6.39 -7.22
C VAL A 67 21.11 -6.75 -7.43
N LEU A 68 20.40 -7.17 -6.39
CA LEU A 68 18.98 -7.50 -6.46
C LEU A 68 18.13 -6.30 -6.91
N MET A 69 18.47 -5.10 -6.45
CA MET A 69 17.79 -3.87 -6.85
C MET A 69 18.15 -3.40 -8.27
N ALA A 70 19.38 -3.57 -8.68
CA ALA A 70 19.80 -3.27 -10.06
C ALA A 70 19.07 -4.14 -11.09
N THR A 71 18.66 -5.35 -10.72
CA THR A 71 17.89 -6.27 -11.58
C THR A 71 16.38 -6.06 -11.51
N SER A 72 15.86 -5.30 -10.53
CA SER A 72 14.40 -5.13 -10.31
C SER A 72 13.77 -3.94 -11.05
N GLY A 73 14.52 -3.25 -11.92
CA GLY A 73 14.06 -2.00 -12.56
C GLY A 73 14.08 -0.82 -11.58
N THR A 74 14.52 0.33 -12.06
CA THR A 74 14.66 1.53 -11.22
C THR A 74 13.29 2.14 -10.97
N TYR A 75 12.78 2.07 -9.73
CA TYR A 75 11.58 2.81 -9.35
C TYR A 75 11.83 4.31 -9.45
N ASN A 76 10.93 5.02 -10.14
CA ASN A 76 10.94 6.48 -10.25
C ASN A 76 9.70 7.05 -9.57
N PRO A 77 9.83 7.83 -8.49
CA PRO A 77 8.70 8.41 -7.79
C PRO A 77 7.95 9.47 -8.61
N GLY A 78 8.60 10.13 -9.57
CA GLY A 78 7.97 11.18 -10.37
C GLY A 78 6.71 10.69 -11.11
N PRO A 79 6.79 9.69 -11.98
CA PRO A 79 5.61 9.10 -12.63
C PRO A 79 4.60 8.54 -11.63
N ALA A 80 5.03 7.93 -10.51
CA ALA A 80 4.12 7.42 -9.48
C ALA A 80 3.28 8.54 -8.85
N VAL A 81 3.93 9.63 -8.45
CA VAL A 81 3.26 10.82 -7.89
C VAL A 81 2.33 11.47 -8.91
N ASN A 82 2.78 11.60 -10.17
CA ASN A 82 1.95 12.15 -11.25
C ASN A 82 0.71 11.30 -11.48
N TYR A 83 0.84 9.98 -11.46
CA TYR A 83 -0.29 9.06 -11.53
C TYR A 83 -1.27 9.29 -10.37
N ALA A 84 -0.78 9.28 -9.14
CA ALA A 84 -1.61 9.48 -7.96
C ALA A 84 -2.35 10.82 -7.99
N ARG A 85 -1.68 11.90 -8.42
CA ARG A 85 -2.31 13.22 -8.56
C ARG A 85 -3.32 13.30 -9.70
N SER A 86 -3.16 12.51 -10.74
CA SER A 86 -4.10 12.48 -11.87
C SER A 86 -5.36 11.68 -11.58
N TYR A 87 -5.25 10.67 -10.73
CA TYR A 87 -6.34 9.72 -10.49
C TYR A 87 -6.89 9.74 -9.05
N TRP A 88 -6.53 10.70 -8.19
CA TRP A 88 -6.96 10.74 -6.78
C TRP A 88 -8.48 10.76 -6.57
N ASN A 89 -9.23 11.32 -7.51
CA ASN A 89 -10.69 11.43 -7.46
C ASN A 89 -11.38 10.78 -8.68
N ASN A 90 -10.61 10.04 -9.46
CA ASN A 90 -11.09 9.38 -10.67
C ASN A 90 -10.40 8.02 -10.80
N TYR A 91 -11.10 7.05 -11.40
CA TYR A 91 -10.57 5.71 -11.54
C TYR A 91 -9.99 5.50 -12.94
N ASN A 92 -8.79 4.91 -13.00
CA ASN A 92 -8.20 4.49 -14.26
C ASN A 92 -8.89 3.20 -14.76
N THR A 93 -9.65 3.31 -15.82
CA THR A 93 -10.44 2.21 -16.39
C THR A 93 -9.62 1.05 -16.97
N ALA A 94 -8.30 1.19 -17.06
CA ALA A 94 -7.39 0.08 -17.41
C ALA A 94 -7.21 -0.92 -16.27
N TYR A 95 -7.66 -0.58 -15.06
CA TYR A 95 -7.59 -1.41 -13.88
C TYR A 95 -8.99 -1.70 -13.34
N ARG A 96 -9.14 -2.79 -12.59
CA ARG A 96 -10.32 -3.03 -11.77
C ARG A 96 -10.43 -1.99 -10.68
N THR A 97 -11.66 -1.67 -10.29
CA THR A 97 -11.98 -0.80 -9.15
C THR A 97 -12.58 -1.59 -8.01
N TYR A 98 -12.38 -1.12 -6.78
CA TYR A 98 -12.84 -1.77 -5.56
C TYR A 98 -13.48 -0.75 -4.64
N GLY A 99 -14.42 -1.17 -3.79
CA GLY A 99 -14.96 -0.34 -2.73
C GLY A 99 -13.88 0.12 -1.74
N ASN A 100 -12.94 -0.77 -1.40
CA ASN A 100 -11.70 -0.47 -0.68
C ASN A 100 -10.54 -0.43 -1.67
N ASP A 101 -10.35 0.68 -2.34
CA ASP A 101 -9.43 0.83 -3.47
C ASP A 101 -8.04 1.38 -3.07
N CYS A 102 -7.80 1.63 -1.80
CA CYS A 102 -6.58 2.31 -1.32
C CYS A 102 -5.28 1.61 -1.76
N THR A 103 -5.21 0.29 -1.64
CA THR A 103 -4.01 -0.48 -2.03
C THR A 103 -3.95 -0.70 -3.53
N ASN A 104 -5.07 -0.95 -4.18
CA ASN A 104 -5.14 -1.03 -5.65
C ASN A 104 -4.64 0.27 -6.29
N PHE A 105 -5.13 1.42 -5.82
CA PHE A 105 -4.69 2.74 -6.28
C PHE A 105 -3.18 2.96 -6.07
N THR A 106 -2.69 2.66 -4.86
CA THR A 106 -1.26 2.79 -4.54
C THR A 106 -0.41 1.86 -5.41
N SER A 107 -0.85 0.61 -5.61
CA SER A 107 -0.18 -0.36 -6.49
C SER A 107 -0.11 0.14 -7.93
N GLN A 108 -1.18 0.72 -8.45
CA GLN A 108 -1.19 1.33 -9.78
C GLN A 108 -0.15 2.45 -9.88
N ALA A 109 -0.11 3.35 -8.89
CA ALA A 109 0.87 4.44 -8.86
C ALA A 109 2.31 3.91 -8.86
N LEU A 110 2.62 2.92 -8.02
CA LEU A 110 3.94 2.30 -7.96
C LEU A 110 4.32 1.62 -9.29
N ASN A 111 3.37 0.94 -9.92
CA ASN A 111 3.58 0.32 -11.23
C ASN A 111 3.88 1.36 -12.32
N TRP A 112 3.19 2.49 -12.33
CA TRP A 112 3.48 3.61 -13.21
C TRP A 112 4.84 4.27 -12.91
N GLY A 113 5.30 4.19 -11.66
CA GLY A 113 6.64 4.54 -11.25
C GLY A 113 7.71 3.54 -11.68
N GLY A 114 7.34 2.45 -12.35
CA GLY A 114 8.27 1.43 -12.81
C GLY A 114 8.59 0.35 -11.78
N TRP A 115 7.89 0.31 -10.63
CA TRP A 115 8.05 -0.82 -9.70
C TRP A 115 7.54 -2.09 -10.38
N GLN A 116 8.45 -3.06 -10.58
CA GLN A 116 8.21 -4.20 -11.46
C GLN A 116 7.30 -5.24 -10.82
N HIS A 117 6.41 -5.82 -11.61
CA HIS A 117 5.64 -6.99 -11.19
C HIS A 117 6.57 -8.14 -10.78
N LYS A 118 6.12 -8.90 -9.79
CA LYS A 118 6.66 -10.22 -9.47
C LYS A 118 5.51 -11.21 -9.56
N GLY A 119 5.46 -11.94 -10.65
CA GLY A 119 4.40 -12.92 -10.92
C GLY A 119 4.52 -14.15 -10.04
N GLY A 120 3.39 -14.76 -9.70
CA GLY A 120 3.28 -15.96 -8.89
C GLY A 120 1.85 -16.19 -8.41
N TRP A 121 1.67 -17.04 -7.41
CA TRP A 121 0.34 -17.40 -6.93
C TRP A 121 -0.36 -16.20 -6.30
N TYR A 122 -1.65 -16.01 -6.63
CA TYR A 122 -2.40 -14.78 -6.32
C TYR A 122 -2.51 -14.49 -4.82
N SER A 123 -2.61 -15.49 -3.95
CA SER A 123 -2.80 -15.34 -2.50
C SER A 123 -1.50 -15.36 -1.69
N ASP A 124 -0.35 -15.51 -2.35
CA ASP A 124 0.95 -15.55 -1.69
C ASP A 124 1.56 -14.14 -1.60
N ALA A 125 1.95 -13.74 -0.39
CA ALA A 125 2.56 -12.43 -0.12
C ALA A 125 3.94 -12.23 -0.77
N ASN A 126 4.53 -13.27 -1.36
CA ASN A 126 5.78 -13.16 -2.11
C ASN A 126 5.62 -12.63 -3.53
N TYR A 127 4.38 -12.38 -3.99
CA TYR A 127 4.06 -11.97 -5.35
C TYR A 127 3.19 -10.72 -5.39
N TRP A 128 3.47 -9.85 -6.36
CA TRP A 128 2.74 -8.61 -6.58
C TRP A 128 2.65 -8.33 -8.09
N TRP A 129 1.45 -8.38 -8.64
CA TRP A 129 1.21 -8.27 -10.06
C TRP A 129 -0.22 -7.88 -10.38
N TYR A 130 -0.41 -7.30 -11.55
CA TYR A 130 -1.69 -7.06 -12.20
C TYR A 130 -1.63 -7.56 -13.65
N SER A 131 -2.70 -8.22 -14.12
CA SER A 131 -2.86 -8.61 -15.51
C SER A 131 -4.29 -8.30 -15.95
N PRO A 132 -4.49 -7.48 -17.00
CA PRO A 132 -5.84 -7.13 -17.48
C PRO A 132 -6.61 -8.34 -18.03
N SER A 133 -5.91 -9.41 -18.42
CA SER A 133 -6.51 -10.68 -18.81
C SER A 133 -6.32 -11.70 -17.70
N ALA A 134 -7.40 -12.34 -17.26
CA ALA A 134 -7.34 -13.48 -16.36
C ALA A 134 -6.47 -14.58 -17.01
N VAL A 135 -5.34 -14.88 -16.38
CA VAL A 135 -4.43 -15.94 -16.89
C VAL A 135 -4.90 -17.27 -16.32
N ALA A 136 -5.16 -18.23 -17.20
CA ALA A 136 -5.41 -19.61 -16.80
C ALA A 136 -4.20 -20.09 -15.95
N GLY A 137 -4.47 -20.63 -14.77
CA GLY A 137 -3.42 -21.06 -13.82
C GLY A 137 -3.20 -20.12 -12.64
N TRP A 138 -3.68 -18.87 -12.69
CA TRP A 138 -3.62 -17.91 -11.58
C TRP A 138 -4.95 -17.78 -10.85
N GLY A 139 -5.81 -18.77 -10.89
CA GLY A 139 -7.11 -18.78 -10.25
C GLY A 139 -8.15 -17.83 -10.89
N GLY A 140 -7.94 -17.43 -12.17
CA GLY A 140 -8.84 -16.51 -12.88
C GLY A 140 -8.85 -15.08 -12.35
N ARG A 141 -7.84 -14.69 -11.57
CA ARG A 141 -7.67 -13.34 -11.02
C ARG A 141 -6.92 -12.44 -11.97
N ALA A 142 -7.28 -11.15 -11.99
CA ALA A 142 -6.54 -10.14 -12.73
C ALA A 142 -5.39 -9.53 -11.91
N GLU A 143 -5.37 -9.78 -10.60
CA GLU A 143 -4.42 -9.22 -9.64
C GLU A 143 -4.05 -10.20 -8.52
N SER A 144 -2.85 -10.03 -7.97
CA SER A 144 -2.44 -10.71 -6.74
C SER A 144 -3.11 -10.07 -5.51
N ARG A 145 -3.20 -10.82 -4.41
CA ARG A 145 -3.70 -10.30 -3.14
C ARG A 145 -2.85 -9.11 -2.66
N SER A 146 -1.55 -9.15 -2.84
CA SER A 146 -0.65 -8.04 -2.49
C SER A 146 -0.87 -6.77 -3.32
N TRP A 147 -1.52 -6.88 -4.49
CA TRP A 147 -1.89 -5.71 -5.29
C TRP A 147 -3.06 -4.93 -4.68
N ILE A 148 -4.02 -5.62 -4.03
CA ILE A 148 -5.29 -5.04 -3.56
C ILE A 148 -5.48 -5.02 -2.05
N ASN A 149 -4.64 -5.72 -1.29
CA ASN A 149 -4.75 -5.82 0.17
C ASN A 149 -3.51 -5.24 0.83
N VAL A 150 -3.69 -4.27 1.72
CA VAL A 150 -2.60 -3.51 2.33
C VAL A 150 -1.67 -4.35 3.19
N HIS A 151 -2.21 -5.31 3.93
CA HIS A 151 -1.41 -6.19 4.78
C HIS A 151 -0.47 -7.07 3.94
N TYR A 152 -1.00 -7.69 2.88
CA TYR A 152 -0.19 -8.47 1.94
C TYR A 152 0.80 -7.61 1.15
N PHE A 153 0.41 -6.40 0.76
CA PHE A 153 1.29 -5.44 0.10
C PHE A 153 2.50 -5.09 0.98
N TYR A 154 2.27 -4.77 2.26
CA TYR A 154 3.33 -4.42 3.20
C TYR A 154 4.36 -5.54 3.32
N PHE A 155 3.92 -6.79 3.48
CA PHE A 155 4.83 -7.93 3.60
C PHE A 155 5.49 -8.28 2.27
N PHE A 156 4.78 -8.19 1.13
CA PHE A 156 5.42 -8.31 -0.17
C PHE A 156 6.59 -7.34 -0.32
N ALA A 157 6.39 -6.08 0.01
CA ALA A 157 7.42 -5.07 -0.09
C ALA A 157 8.68 -5.44 0.72
N ARG A 158 8.50 -6.10 1.88
CA ARG A 158 9.59 -6.61 2.74
C ARG A 158 10.24 -7.86 2.17
N TYR A 159 9.46 -8.88 1.91
CA TYR A 159 9.94 -10.19 1.47
C TYR A 159 10.64 -10.11 0.10
N SER A 160 10.24 -9.16 -0.72
CA SER A 160 10.91 -8.92 -2.00
C SER A 160 12.31 -8.31 -1.89
N GLY A 161 12.70 -7.78 -0.71
CA GLY A 161 13.94 -7.05 -0.52
C GLY A 161 14.02 -5.71 -1.26
N ARG A 162 12.89 -5.25 -1.85
CA ARG A 162 12.85 -4.05 -2.72
C ARG A 162 12.34 -2.80 -2.02
N ALA A 163 12.02 -2.90 -0.74
CA ALA A 163 11.56 -1.77 0.06
C ALA A 163 12.01 -1.92 1.53
N TYR A 164 11.95 -0.82 2.26
CA TYR A 164 12.44 -0.72 3.64
C TYR A 164 11.35 -0.17 4.56
N ASN A 165 11.48 -0.43 5.87
CA ASN A 165 10.66 0.22 6.87
C ASN A 165 11.13 1.66 7.10
N ALA A 166 10.20 2.61 7.14
CA ALA A 166 10.44 3.88 7.77
C ALA A 166 10.52 3.69 9.30
N SER A 167 11.43 4.42 9.93
CA SER A 167 11.49 4.53 11.41
C SER A 167 10.83 5.83 11.88
N TYR A 168 10.93 6.88 11.07
CA TYR A 168 10.45 8.24 11.36
C TYR A 168 9.72 8.83 10.15
N ILE A 169 8.86 9.82 10.40
CA ILE A 169 8.19 10.58 9.32
C ILE A 169 9.21 11.28 8.39
N SER A 170 10.35 11.69 8.94
CA SER A 170 11.43 12.32 8.16
C SER A 170 12.13 11.41 7.15
N ASP A 171 11.90 10.08 7.25
CA ASP A 171 12.49 9.11 6.32
C ASP A 171 11.77 9.10 4.97
N PHE A 172 10.52 9.57 4.95
CA PHE A 172 9.70 9.53 3.74
C PHE A 172 10.15 10.50 2.67
N THR A 173 10.10 10.03 1.45
CA THR A 173 10.28 10.82 0.23
C THR A 173 9.06 10.69 -0.68
N LEU A 174 9.05 11.41 -1.80
CA LEU A 174 7.99 11.29 -2.79
C LEU A 174 7.87 9.85 -3.30
N GLY A 175 6.64 9.37 -3.42
CA GLY A 175 6.33 8.03 -3.93
C GLY A 175 6.46 6.91 -2.89
N ASP A 176 6.93 7.19 -1.67
CA ASP A 176 6.86 6.25 -0.56
C ASP A 176 5.41 6.06 -0.09
N THR A 177 5.15 5.00 0.67
CA THR A 177 3.78 4.69 1.10
C THR A 177 3.69 4.59 2.62
N LEU A 178 2.57 5.10 3.16
CA LEU A 178 2.23 4.99 4.57
C LEU A 178 1.03 4.04 4.70
N GLN A 179 1.17 3.04 5.54
CA GLN A 179 0.10 2.10 5.90
C GLN A 179 -0.42 2.41 7.30
N VAL A 180 -1.68 2.06 7.54
CA VAL A 180 -2.37 2.36 8.80
C VAL A 180 -3.14 1.14 9.28
N ASP A 181 -3.09 0.92 10.58
CA ASP A 181 -3.94 0.00 11.34
C ASP A 181 -4.83 0.88 12.25
N PHE A 182 -6.12 0.94 11.93
CA PHE A 182 -7.06 1.89 12.54
C PHE A 182 -7.69 1.39 13.84
N GLY A 183 -8.15 2.33 14.62
CA GLY A 183 -8.97 2.08 15.80
C GLY A 183 -8.19 1.49 16.96
N THR A 184 -8.51 0.26 17.38
CA THR A 184 -7.69 -0.52 18.31
C THR A 184 -6.79 -1.41 17.48
N PRO A 185 -5.50 -1.04 17.30
CA PRO A 185 -4.61 -1.76 16.42
C PRO A 185 -4.48 -3.23 16.81
N ASP A 186 -4.69 -4.12 15.85
CA ASP A 186 -4.58 -5.58 16.02
C ASP A 186 -3.39 -6.20 15.26
N GLY A 187 -2.65 -5.35 14.56
CA GLY A 187 -1.52 -5.73 13.71
C GLY A 187 -1.92 -6.09 12.28
N THR A 188 -3.21 -5.97 11.94
CA THR A 188 -3.71 -6.11 10.58
C THR A 188 -3.86 -4.73 9.95
N LEU A 189 -3.18 -4.46 8.86
CA LEU A 189 -3.21 -3.15 8.21
C LEU A 189 -4.53 -2.95 7.46
N ASP A 190 -5.12 -1.76 7.58
CA ASP A 190 -6.43 -1.43 7.04
C ASP A 190 -6.38 -0.49 5.84
N HIS A 191 -5.36 0.38 5.75
CA HIS A 191 -5.33 1.44 4.75
C HIS A 191 -3.93 1.68 4.20
N ASN A 192 -3.87 2.14 2.95
CA ASN A 192 -2.64 2.44 2.23
C ASN A 192 -2.73 3.81 1.56
N THR A 193 -1.65 4.58 1.65
CA THR A 193 -1.55 5.93 1.09
C THR A 193 -0.22 6.09 0.37
N ILE A 194 -0.11 7.05 -0.54
CA ILE A 194 1.15 7.40 -1.21
C ILE A 194 1.55 8.84 -0.90
N VAL A 195 2.84 9.07 -0.66
CA VAL A 195 3.39 10.41 -0.44
C VAL A 195 3.49 11.15 -1.78
N THR A 196 2.69 12.21 -1.94
CA THR A 196 2.63 12.99 -3.18
C THR A 196 3.25 14.37 -3.06
N LYS A 197 3.55 14.83 -1.84
CA LYS A 197 4.25 16.08 -1.58
C LYS A 197 5.08 15.97 -0.32
N ASN A 198 6.26 16.59 -0.31
CA ASN A 198 7.14 16.67 0.84
C ASN A 198 7.74 18.07 0.92
N ASN A 199 7.46 18.80 2.00
CA ASN A 199 7.97 20.15 2.24
C ASN A 199 9.23 20.14 3.13
N GLY A 200 9.79 18.96 3.42
CA GLY A 200 10.90 18.78 4.35
C GLY A 200 10.48 18.71 5.82
N ASN A 201 11.43 18.40 6.70
CA ASN A 201 11.26 18.35 8.16
C ASN A 201 10.07 17.47 8.63
N GLY A 202 9.82 16.34 7.97
CA GLY A 202 8.71 15.45 8.30
C GLY A 202 7.33 15.98 7.89
N ASN A 203 7.25 17.04 7.09
CA ASN A 203 5.99 17.56 6.59
C ASN A 203 5.64 16.95 5.22
N ILE A 204 5.16 15.74 5.25
CA ILE A 204 4.70 14.97 4.09
C ILE A 204 3.20 15.10 3.90
N PHE A 205 2.75 14.89 2.66
CA PHE A 205 1.34 14.94 2.28
C PHE A 205 0.97 13.64 1.56
N LEU A 206 -0.21 13.13 1.90
CA LEU A 206 -0.71 11.83 1.50
C LEU A 206 -1.86 11.97 0.50
N THR A 207 -1.87 11.08 -0.49
CA THR A 207 -2.96 10.94 -1.46
C THR A 207 -3.43 9.51 -1.47
N TYR A 208 -4.75 9.27 -1.52
CA TYR A 208 -5.32 7.92 -1.43
C TYR A 208 -6.77 7.85 -1.94
N HIS A 209 -7.21 6.62 -2.25
CA HIS A 209 -8.60 6.25 -2.52
C HIS A 209 -9.31 5.70 -1.27
N SER A 210 -10.58 5.31 -1.43
CA SER A 210 -11.56 4.86 -0.45
C SER A 210 -12.26 6.00 0.30
N VAL A 211 -11.59 7.12 0.53
CA VAL A 211 -12.15 8.46 0.77
C VAL A 211 -11.25 9.39 -0.04
N ASN A 212 -11.56 9.55 -1.31
CA ASN A 212 -10.70 10.20 -2.29
C ASN A 212 -10.08 11.50 -1.76
N THR A 213 -8.80 11.47 -1.50
CA THR A 213 -8.09 12.56 -0.83
C THR A 213 -6.81 12.90 -1.58
N LEU A 214 -6.61 14.19 -1.84
CA LEU A 214 -5.39 14.74 -2.42
C LEU A 214 -4.62 15.57 -1.39
N ASP A 215 -3.34 15.26 -1.24
CA ASP A 215 -2.39 16.08 -0.48
C ASP A 215 -2.86 16.47 0.95
N ILE A 216 -3.43 15.54 1.71
CA ILE A 216 -3.66 15.79 3.13
C ILE A 216 -2.32 15.79 3.87
N SER A 217 -2.08 16.77 4.75
CA SER A 217 -0.87 16.73 5.57
C SER A 217 -0.88 15.51 6.49
N ILE A 218 0.29 14.94 6.77
CA ILE A 218 0.41 13.81 7.71
C ILE A 218 -0.20 14.17 9.08
N TRP A 219 -0.05 15.42 9.51
CA TRP A 219 -0.55 15.85 10.82
C TRP A 219 -2.07 15.96 10.86
N ASP A 220 -2.70 16.42 9.78
CA ASP A 220 -4.17 16.41 9.66
C ASP A 220 -4.71 14.98 9.54
N PHE A 221 -3.97 14.10 8.85
CA PHE A 221 -4.32 12.68 8.73
C PHE A 221 -4.28 12.02 10.11
N VAL A 222 -3.19 12.18 10.86
CA VAL A 222 -3.04 11.65 12.23
C VAL A 222 -4.12 12.19 13.18
N ALA A 223 -4.44 13.48 13.07
CA ALA A 223 -5.51 14.07 13.88
C ALA A 223 -6.91 13.46 13.60
N ARG A 224 -7.12 12.96 12.37
CA ARG A 224 -8.38 12.29 11.98
C ARG A 224 -8.42 10.81 12.32
N THR A 225 -7.28 10.22 12.70
CA THR A 225 -7.12 8.78 12.95
C THR A 225 -6.59 8.50 14.36
N PRO A 226 -7.29 8.99 15.41
CA PRO A 226 -6.82 8.82 16.78
C PRO A 226 -6.73 7.34 17.16
N GLY A 227 -5.65 6.96 17.83
CA GLY A 227 -5.41 5.59 18.28
C GLY A 227 -4.87 4.63 17.22
N ALA A 228 -4.67 5.09 15.98
CA ALA A 228 -4.12 4.26 14.92
C ALA A 228 -2.61 4.04 15.11
N ASN A 229 -2.12 2.89 14.61
CA ASN A 229 -0.70 2.66 14.36
C ASN A 229 -0.36 2.93 12.90
N TYR A 230 0.86 3.41 12.67
CA TYR A 230 1.35 3.79 11.34
C TYR A 230 2.59 2.98 10.98
N TYR A 231 2.74 2.71 9.68
CA TYR A 231 3.80 1.89 9.13
C TYR A 231 4.27 2.53 7.84
N GLY A 232 5.58 2.53 7.58
CA GLY A 232 6.14 3.16 6.41
C GLY A 232 6.85 2.18 5.50
N THR A 233 6.62 2.33 4.20
CA THR A 233 7.33 1.57 3.17
C THR A 233 8.07 2.54 2.26
N LEU A 234 9.40 2.45 2.28
CA LEU A 234 10.31 3.31 1.53
C LEU A 234 10.83 2.58 0.30
N PHE A 235 10.65 3.16 -0.89
CA PHE A 235 11.06 2.59 -2.17
C PHE A 235 12.33 3.23 -2.72
N ASN A 236 12.61 4.48 -2.34
CA ASN A 236 13.73 5.27 -2.83
C ASN A 236 14.81 5.40 -1.77
N TYR A 237 15.66 4.39 -1.67
CA TYR A 237 16.78 4.44 -0.72
C TYR A 237 18.10 4.90 -1.38
N PHE A 238 18.06 5.36 -2.64
CA PHE A 238 19.27 5.56 -3.47
C PHE A 238 19.66 7.00 -3.74
N TYR A 239 19.20 7.98 -2.92
CA TYR A 239 19.67 9.35 -3.09
C TYR A 239 20.27 9.90 -1.81
#